data_a355f93cd2c13c49fe5a39fc56438d79
#
_entry.id   a355f93cd2c13c49fe5a39fc56438d79
#
_cell.length_a   1.000
_cell.length_b   1.000
_cell.length_c   1.000
_cell.angle_alpha   90.00
_cell.angle_beta   90.00
_cell.angle_gamma   90.00
#
_symmetry.space_group_name_H-M   'P 1'
#
loop_
_entity.id
_entity.type
_entity.pdbx_description
1 polymer ?
#
loop_
_entity_poly.entity_id
_entity_poly.type
_entity_poly.pdbx_seq_one_letter_code
_entity_poly.pdbx_strand_id
1 'polypeptide(L)'
;AAALSTAAAGLLSSCGGSAAGGTSTGDGSATYTVLYARQPATLNYLICSADPDLYHGTHCVDTLVEYDSRGKIREGLATSWEWDADTLTWTFHLRDENWVDYTGAVLGPVTAQDFVDALAYLLNPDYASGTASLVTPYVAGAEDYYNYCVWRNNANNGTVAEDGTTYTIDAAGTVTLTAADGSITTCPAVDFSAVGVAAVDEHTLTYTLNYDFPGFLSLLNYAPFEPAYGPMLAELGDQFCTSAE
;
A
#
# COMPACT_ATOMS: atom_id res chain seq x y z
N ALA A 1 -35.19 17.47 -48.47
CA ALA A 1 -34.97 18.29 -47.26
C ALA A 1 -36.04 17.99 -46.20
N ALA A 2 -36.00 16.89 -45.51
CA ALA A 2 -36.73 16.62 -44.28
C ALA A 2 -36.50 15.18 -43.85
N ALA A 3 -35.36 14.89 -43.19
CA ALA A 3 -35.14 13.62 -42.45
C ALA A 3 -33.84 13.67 -41.63
N LEU A 4 -33.67 14.67 -40.77
CA LEU A 4 -32.49 14.67 -39.86
C LEU A 4 -32.80 15.38 -38.50
N SER A 5 -34.01 15.23 -38.00
CA SER A 5 -34.34 15.87 -36.67
C SER A 5 -34.99 14.94 -35.67
N THR A 6 -35.00 13.63 -35.87
CA THR A 6 -35.66 12.69 -34.93
C THR A 6 -34.74 11.69 -34.22
N ALA A 7 -33.42 11.79 -34.42
CA ALA A 7 -32.47 10.86 -33.79
C ALA A 7 -31.76 11.41 -32.53
N ALA A 8 -31.98 12.69 -32.17
CA ALA A 8 -31.26 13.31 -31.03
C ALA A 8 -32.09 13.38 -29.73
N ALA A 9 -33.39 13.03 -29.76
CA ALA A 9 -34.27 13.09 -28.57
C ALA A 9 -34.34 11.78 -27.78
N GLY A 10 -33.74 10.70 -28.24
CA GLY A 10 -33.79 9.39 -27.60
C GLY A 10 -32.67 9.08 -26.59
N LEU A 11 -31.65 9.92 -26.50
CA LEU A 11 -30.48 9.65 -25.67
C LEU A 11 -30.43 10.43 -24.34
N LEU A 12 -31.40 11.32 -24.07
CA LEU A 12 -31.45 12.08 -22.82
C LEU A 12 -32.52 11.59 -21.84
N SER A 13 -33.20 10.47 -22.14
CA SER A 13 -34.28 9.95 -21.27
C SER A 13 -33.83 8.80 -20.36
N SER A 14 -32.54 8.51 -20.24
CA SER A 14 -32.05 7.43 -19.38
C SER A 14 -31.52 7.88 -18.00
N CYS A 15 -31.57 9.18 -17.70
CA CYS A 15 -31.16 9.71 -16.40
C CYS A 15 -32.32 10.16 -15.49
N GLY A 16 -33.53 9.68 -15.75
CA GLY A 16 -34.70 9.93 -14.94
C GLY A 16 -35.39 8.62 -14.60
N GLY A 17 -34.72 7.74 -13.88
CA GLY A 17 -35.34 6.53 -13.33
C GLY A 17 -36.34 6.92 -12.25
N SER A 18 -37.64 6.95 -12.62
CA SER A 18 -38.72 6.89 -11.63
C SER A 18 -38.47 5.67 -10.75
N ALA A 19 -38.38 5.89 -9.45
CA ALA A 19 -38.49 4.83 -8.45
C ALA A 19 -39.80 4.10 -8.63
N ALA A 20 -39.88 3.10 -9.48
CA ALA A 20 -40.89 2.09 -9.42
C ALA A 20 -40.67 1.31 -8.14
N GLY A 21 -41.53 1.46 -7.16
CA GLY A 21 -41.54 0.66 -5.95
C GLY A 21 -41.68 -0.82 -6.30
N GLY A 22 -40.58 -1.46 -6.52
CA GLY A 22 -40.48 -2.90 -6.51
C GLY A 22 -40.49 -3.34 -5.06
N THR A 23 -41.57 -4.01 -4.66
CA THR A 23 -41.54 -4.83 -3.44
C THR A 23 -40.50 -5.89 -3.62
N SER A 24 -39.30 -5.65 -3.09
CA SER A 24 -38.27 -6.69 -3.01
C SER A 24 -38.70 -7.68 -1.93
N THR A 25 -39.26 -8.81 -2.35
CA THR A 25 -39.28 -10.04 -1.54
C THR A 25 -37.92 -10.69 -1.60
N GLY A 26 -36.87 -9.92 -1.32
CA GLY A 26 -35.50 -10.42 -1.26
C GLY A 26 -35.16 -10.84 0.16
N ASP A 27 -34.33 -11.80 0.29
CA ASP A 27 -33.73 -12.36 1.52
C ASP A 27 -32.92 -11.34 2.35
N GLY A 28 -33.05 -10.05 2.07
CA GLY A 28 -32.36 -8.97 2.78
C GLY A 28 -30.91 -8.75 2.33
N SER A 29 -30.42 -9.46 1.31
CA SER A 29 -29.09 -9.23 0.77
C SER A 29 -29.07 -7.95 -0.09
N ALA A 30 -28.25 -6.97 0.30
CA ALA A 30 -27.97 -5.81 -0.52
C ALA A 30 -26.88 -6.17 -1.54
N THR A 31 -27.14 -5.92 -2.83
CA THR A 31 -26.13 -6.13 -3.88
C THR A 31 -25.48 -4.81 -4.23
N TYR A 32 -24.17 -4.75 -4.07
CA TYR A 32 -23.33 -3.65 -4.54
C TYR A 32 -22.65 -4.07 -5.84
N THR A 33 -22.80 -3.26 -6.89
CA THR A 33 -22.25 -3.56 -8.21
C THR A 33 -21.24 -2.50 -8.61
N VAL A 34 -20.04 -2.94 -8.97
CA VAL A 34 -18.95 -2.09 -9.45
C VAL A 34 -18.57 -2.52 -10.86
N LEU A 35 -18.25 -1.54 -11.72
CA LEU A 35 -17.73 -1.77 -13.06
C LEU A 35 -16.24 -1.50 -13.08
N TYR A 36 -15.48 -2.46 -13.62
CA TYR A 36 -14.06 -2.32 -13.88
C TYR A 36 -13.79 -2.16 -15.37
N ALA A 37 -12.80 -1.35 -15.72
CA ALA A 37 -12.36 -1.18 -17.11
C ALA A 37 -11.68 -2.44 -17.67
N ARG A 38 -11.07 -3.26 -16.80
CA ARG A 38 -10.46 -4.57 -17.11
C ARG A 38 -10.52 -5.47 -15.87
N GLN A 39 -10.25 -6.75 -16.06
CA GLN A 39 -10.02 -7.63 -14.89
C GLN A 39 -8.75 -7.20 -14.15
N PRO A 40 -8.73 -7.29 -12.81
CA PRO A 40 -7.51 -7.15 -12.02
C PRO A 40 -6.46 -8.15 -12.46
N ALA A 41 -5.22 -7.72 -12.49
CA ALA A 41 -4.08 -8.58 -12.78
C ALA A 41 -3.57 -9.28 -11.52
N THR A 42 -3.76 -8.64 -10.37
CA THR A 42 -3.38 -9.14 -9.04
C THR A 42 -4.34 -8.60 -7.99
N LEU A 43 -4.46 -9.30 -6.88
CA LEU A 43 -5.12 -8.80 -5.67
C LEU A 43 -4.11 -8.33 -4.63
N ASN A 44 -2.81 -8.38 -4.92
CA ASN A 44 -1.77 -7.90 -4.04
C ASN A 44 -1.72 -6.36 -4.06
N TYR A 45 -2.50 -5.74 -3.18
CA TYR A 45 -2.64 -4.29 -3.07
C TYR A 45 -1.36 -3.60 -2.61
N LEU A 46 -0.42 -4.29 -1.93
CA LEU A 46 0.82 -3.71 -1.44
C LEU A 46 1.82 -3.39 -2.56
N ILE A 47 1.77 -4.12 -3.67
CA ILE A 47 2.76 -3.97 -4.74
C ILE A 47 2.20 -3.44 -6.05
N CYS A 48 0.87 -3.49 -6.24
CA CYS A 48 0.24 -3.02 -7.48
C CYS A 48 0.16 -1.49 -7.52
N SER A 49 0.14 -0.94 -8.74
CA SER A 49 0.01 0.51 -8.98
C SER A 49 -1.13 0.87 -9.93
N ALA A 50 -1.88 -0.13 -10.41
CA ALA A 50 -2.94 0.07 -11.39
C ALA A 50 -4.32 0.13 -10.71
N ASP A 51 -5.15 1.12 -11.10
CA ASP A 51 -6.47 1.37 -10.51
C ASP A 51 -7.35 0.14 -10.31
N PRO A 52 -7.54 -0.77 -11.30
CA PRO A 52 -8.41 -1.93 -11.10
C PRO A 52 -7.91 -2.90 -10.04
N ASP A 53 -6.59 -2.98 -9.84
CA ASP A 53 -5.97 -3.87 -8.88
C ASP A 53 -6.06 -3.28 -7.46
N LEU A 54 -5.83 -1.96 -7.32
CA LEU A 54 -5.96 -1.23 -6.05
C LEU A 54 -7.39 -1.19 -5.53
N TYR A 55 -8.38 -1.15 -6.45
CA TYR A 55 -9.78 -1.01 -6.08
C TYR A 55 -10.30 -2.15 -5.19
N HIS A 56 -9.74 -3.35 -5.31
CA HIS A 56 -10.10 -4.47 -4.44
C HIS A 56 -9.58 -4.27 -3.00
N GLY A 57 -8.34 -3.81 -2.84
CA GLY A 57 -7.74 -3.53 -1.54
C GLY A 57 -8.61 -2.56 -0.74
N THR A 58 -9.00 -1.44 -1.35
CA THR A 58 -9.82 -0.39 -0.70
C THR A 58 -11.20 -0.85 -0.23
N HIS A 59 -11.68 -2.01 -0.68
CA HIS A 59 -12.95 -2.60 -0.25
C HIS A 59 -12.78 -3.70 0.81
N CYS A 60 -11.56 -4.18 1.02
CA CYS A 60 -11.27 -5.32 1.88
C CYS A 60 -10.40 -4.94 3.08
N VAL A 61 -9.66 -3.83 2.99
CA VAL A 61 -8.69 -3.41 4.01
C VAL A 61 -8.96 -1.96 4.40
N ASP A 62 -9.07 -1.71 5.69
CA ASP A 62 -9.21 -0.35 6.23
C ASP A 62 -7.85 0.31 6.37
N THR A 63 -7.82 1.63 6.15
CA THR A 63 -6.64 2.47 6.36
C THR A 63 -6.57 3.03 7.78
N LEU A 64 -5.43 3.62 8.17
CA LEU A 64 -5.27 4.30 9.47
C LEU A 64 -6.29 5.43 9.63
N VAL A 65 -6.47 6.23 8.58
CA VAL A 65 -7.39 7.36 8.53
C VAL A 65 -8.19 7.29 7.23
N GLU A 66 -9.35 7.89 7.20
CA GLU A 66 -10.23 7.90 6.04
C GLU A 66 -10.66 9.32 5.67
N TYR A 67 -11.30 9.49 4.51
CA TYR A 67 -11.99 10.72 4.16
C TYR A 67 -13.49 10.58 4.39
N ASP A 68 -14.08 11.60 5.03
CA ASP A 68 -15.54 11.74 5.03
C ASP A 68 -16.07 12.21 3.66
N SER A 69 -17.39 12.26 3.50
CA SER A 69 -18.05 12.70 2.26
C SER A 69 -17.76 14.17 1.87
N ARG A 70 -17.06 14.92 2.72
CA ARG A 70 -16.66 16.32 2.51
C ARG A 70 -15.17 16.47 2.28
N GLY A 71 -14.44 15.35 2.22
CA GLY A 71 -12.98 15.34 2.05
C GLY A 71 -12.20 15.71 3.31
N LYS A 72 -12.80 15.58 4.50
CA LYS A 72 -12.07 15.73 5.76
C LYS A 72 -11.54 14.40 6.22
N ILE A 73 -10.30 14.40 6.70
CA ILE A 73 -9.69 13.24 7.35
C ILE A 73 -10.45 12.93 8.64
N ARG A 74 -10.80 11.68 8.83
CA ARG A 74 -11.46 11.11 10.01
C ARG A 74 -10.78 9.82 10.45
N GLU A 75 -11.19 9.31 11.58
CA GLU A 75 -10.76 8.02 12.13
C GLU A 75 -11.08 6.88 11.15
N GLY A 76 -10.09 6.00 10.95
CA GLY A 76 -10.19 4.70 10.29
C GLY A 76 -9.86 3.61 11.31
N LEU A 77 -8.76 2.87 11.11
CA LEU A 77 -8.22 1.96 12.13
C LEU A 77 -7.61 2.73 13.31
N ALA A 78 -7.07 3.95 13.08
CA ALA A 78 -6.62 4.81 14.15
C ALA A 78 -7.78 5.64 14.73
N THR A 79 -7.94 5.60 16.04
CA THR A 79 -8.93 6.40 16.80
C THR A 79 -8.42 7.78 17.19
N SER A 80 -7.10 7.97 17.19
CA SER A 80 -6.43 9.23 17.42
C SER A 80 -5.01 9.19 16.91
N TRP A 81 -4.42 10.36 16.69
CA TRP A 81 -3.03 10.51 16.28
C TRP A 81 -2.45 11.82 16.78
N GLU A 82 -1.13 11.83 16.93
CA GLU A 82 -0.36 12.94 17.46
C GLU A 82 0.87 13.19 16.58
N TRP A 83 1.25 14.45 16.42
CA TRP A 83 2.46 14.86 15.72
C TRP A 83 3.45 15.48 16.67
N ASP A 84 4.65 14.94 16.71
CA ASP A 84 5.80 15.52 17.40
C ASP A 84 6.75 16.13 16.38
N ALA A 85 6.79 17.45 16.35
CA ALA A 85 7.62 18.20 15.41
C ALA A 85 9.12 18.16 15.75
N ASP A 86 9.48 17.89 17.01
CA ASP A 86 10.87 17.82 17.42
C ASP A 86 11.53 16.51 16.97
N THR A 87 10.76 15.44 16.96
CA THR A 87 11.22 14.09 16.51
C THR A 87 10.74 13.74 15.10
N LEU A 88 9.94 14.59 14.46
CA LEU A 88 9.29 14.34 13.17
C LEU A 88 8.47 13.03 13.17
N THR A 89 7.79 12.74 14.26
CA THR A 89 7.13 11.45 14.48
C THR A 89 5.62 11.63 14.64
N TRP A 90 4.88 10.87 13.85
CA TRP A 90 3.45 10.62 14.04
C TRP A 90 3.28 9.39 14.93
N THR A 91 2.38 9.49 15.92
CA THR A 91 1.93 8.36 16.75
C THR A 91 0.44 8.13 16.50
N PHE A 92 0.05 6.89 16.19
CA PHE A 92 -1.33 6.47 15.91
C PHE A 92 -1.78 5.46 16.97
N HIS A 93 -2.99 5.64 17.50
CA HIS A 93 -3.61 4.71 18.44
C HIS A 93 -4.73 3.95 17.74
N LEU A 94 -4.58 2.64 17.64
CA LEU A 94 -5.48 1.76 16.89
C LEU A 94 -6.69 1.36 17.75
N ARG A 95 -7.83 1.17 17.10
CA ARG A 95 -9.00 0.52 17.71
C ARG A 95 -8.80 -1.00 17.77
N ASP A 96 -9.59 -1.66 18.62
CA ASP A 96 -9.73 -3.12 18.56
C ASP A 96 -10.47 -3.50 17.27
N GLU A 97 -9.82 -4.27 16.42
CA GLU A 97 -10.38 -4.79 15.17
C GLU A 97 -9.79 -6.16 14.87
N ASN A 98 -10.45 -6.93 13.98
CA ASN A 98 -10.01 -8.27 13.64
C ASN A 98 -9.88 -8.46 12.13
N TRP A 99 -8.87 -9.20 11.73
CA TRP A 99 -8.80 -9.83 10.44
C TRP A 99 -9.85 -10.93 10.35
N VAL A 100 -10.58 -10.96 9.23
CA VAL A 100 -11.58 -11.98 8.94
C VAL A 100 -11.33 -12.62 7.58
N ASP A 101 -11.71 -13.88 7.42
CA ASP A 101 -11.70 -14.53 6.12
C ASP A 101 -12.97 -14.20 5.31
N TYR A 102 -13.05 -14.73 4.08
CA TYR A 102 -14.20 -14.51 3.19
C TYR A 102 -15.54 -15.05 3.75
N THR A 103 -15.52 -15.87 4.78
CA THR A 103 -16.71 -16.37 5.47
C THR A 103 -17.13 -15.48 6.65
N GLY A 104 -16.28 -14.53 7.03
CA GLY A 104 -16.40 -13.70 8.23
C GLY A 104 -15.84 -14.37 9.49
N ALA A 105 -15.12 -15.48 9.36
CA ALA A 105 -14.46 -16.08 10.51
C ALA A 105 -13.24 -15.29 10.92
N VAL A 106 -13.08 -15.06 12.23
CA VAL A 106 -11.96 -14.28 12.78
C VAL A 106 -10.66 -15.08 12.63
N LEU A 107 -9.66 -14.43 12.03
CA LEU A 107 -8.29 -14.97 11.87
C LEU A 107 -7.37 -14.52 13.02
N GLY A 108 -7.53 -13.28 13.48
CA GLY A 108 -6.72 -12.70 14.55
C GLY A 108 -6.94 -11.20 14.68
N PRO A 109 -6.37 -10.54 15.71
CA PRO A 109 -6.46 -9.09 15.87
C PRO A 109 -5.68 -8.36 14.77
N VAL A 110 -6.14 -7.17 14.41
CA VAL A 110 -5.35 -6.18 13.65
C VAL A 110 -4.44 -5.48 14.64
N THR A 111 -3.15 -5.44 14.35
CA THR A 111 -2.13 -4.87 15.24
C THR A 111 -1.27 -3.84 14.52
N ALA A 112 -0.55 -3.03 15.28
CA ALA A 112 0.46 -2.11 14.73
C ALA A 112 1.57 -2.86 13.97
N GLN A 113 1.86 -4.12 14.35
CA GLN A 113 2.85 -4.93 13.64
C GLN A 113 2.43 -5.27 12.21
N ASP A 114 1.13 -5.39 11.91
CA ASP A 114 0.63 -5.67 10.56
C ASP A 114 0.98 -4.54 9.56
N PHE A 115 1.07 -3.29 10.05
CA PHE A 115 1.53 -2.15 9.25
C PHE A 115 3.05 -2.18 9.02
N VAL A 116 3.80 -2.58 10.03
CA VAL A 116 5.27 -2.74 9.95
C VAL A 116 5.63 -3.84 8.96
N ASP A 117 4.95 -4.99 9.05
CA ASP A 117 5.16 -6.13 8.18
C ASP A 117 4.76 -5.82 6.71
N ALA A 118 3.63 -5.12 6.51
CA ALA A 118 3.20 -4.66 5.20
C ALA A 118 4.21 -3.72 4.55
N LEU A 119 4.77 -2.78 5.32
CA LEU A 119 5.77 -1.85 4.81
C LEU A 119 7.10 -2.55 4.50
N ALA A 120 7.51 -3.51 5.32
CA ALA A 120 8.70 -4.33 5.07
C ALA A 120 8.54 -5.15 3.78
N TYR A 121 7.35 -5.72 3.55
CA TYR A 121 7.01 -6.43 2.33
C TYR A 121 7.09 -5.50 1.11
N LEU A 122 6.44 -4.35 1.16
CA LEU A 122 6.40 -3.37 0.08
C LEU A 122 7.79 -2.85 -0.29
N LEU A 123 8.65 -2.59 0.70
CA LEU A 123 10.01 -2.08 0.49
C LEU A 123 11.01 -3.17 0.09
N ASN A 124 10.60 -4.44 0.04
CA ASN A 124 11.46 -5.49 -0.51
C ASN A 124 11.44 -5.45 -2.05
N PRO A 125 12.58 -5.12 -2.72
CA PRO A 125 12.63 -4.98 -4.18
C PRO A 125 12.38 -6.30 -4.92
N ASP A 126 12.46 -7.46 -4.25
CA ASP A 126 12.16 -8.76 -4.86
C ASP A 126 10.69 -8.87 -5.28
N TYR A 127 9.80 -8.12 -4.61
CA TYR A 127 8.38 -8.06 -4.93
C TYR A 127 8.03 -6.99 -5.96
N ALA A 128 9.01 -6.17 -6.38
CA ALA A 128 8.88 -5.17 -7.44
C ALA A 128 7.68 -4.22 -7.28
N SER A 129 7.46 -3.69 -6.07
CA SER A 129 6.36 -2.79 -5.79
C SER A 129 6.38 -1.57 -6.71
N GLY A 130 5.26 -1.33 -7.40
CA GLY A 130 5.06 -0.14 -8.23
C GLY A 130 4.81 1.15 -7.42
N THR A 131 4.67 1.04 -6.10
CA THR A 131 4.29 2.15 -5.21
C THR A 131 5.31 2.47 -4.12
N ALA A 132 6.46 1.79 -4.08
CA ALA A 132 7.53 2.07 -3.12
C ALA A 132 7.95 3.56 -3.12
N SER A 133 7.87 4.23 -4.27
CA SER A 133 8.16 5.67 -4.41
C SER A 133 7.19 6.59 -3.66
N LEU A 134 6.04 6.10 -3.20
CA LEU A 134 5.14 6.84 -2.32
C LEU A 134 5.56 6.78 -0.85
N VAL A 135 6.52 5.92 -0.49
CA VAL A 135 7.01 5.72 0.87
C VAL A 135 8.42 6.27 1.04
N THR A 136 9.34 5.89 0.13
CA THR A 136 10.77 6.14 0.27
C THR A 136 11.16 7.61 0.48
N PRO A 137 10.49 8.62 -0.11
CA PRO A 137 10.87 10.02 0.12
C PRO A 137 10.43 10.56 1.49
N TYR A 138 9.42 9.97 2.10
CA TYR A 138 8.75 10.53 3.27
C TYR A 138 9.15 9.85 4.57
N VAL A 139 9.18 8.51 4.60
CA VAL A 139 9.50 7.72 5.81
C VAL A 139 11.00 7.67 6.00
N ALA A 140 11.47 8.03 7.19
CA ALA A 140 12.89 8.06 7.53
C ALA A 140 13.54 6.69 7.28
N GLY A 141 14.74 6.70 6.68
CA GLY A 141 15.51 5.49 6.39
C GLY A 141 14.93 4.56 5.32
N ALA A 142 13.72 4.82 4.80
CA ALA A 142 13.08 3.93 3.82
C ALA A 142 13.82 3.92 2.48
N GLU A 143 14.33 5.06 2.02
CA GLU A 143 15.12 5.15 0.79
C GLU A 143 16.45 4.41 0.92
N ASP A 144 17.15 4.60 2.03
CA ASP A 144 18.44 3.95 2.28
C ASP A 144 18.27 2.42 2.34
N TYR A 145 17.23 1.95 3.06
CA TYR A 145 16.91 0.53 3.13
C TYR A 145 16.57 -0.05 1.75
N TYR A 146 15.68 0.61 1.00
CA TYR A 146 15.27 0.15 -0.33
C TYR A 146 16.45 0.07 -1.28
N ASN A 147 17.27 1.14 -1.37
CA ASN A 147 18.46 1.19 -2.21
C ASN A 147 19.47 0.10 -1.82
N TYR A 148 19.74 -0.07 -0.52
CA TYR A 148 20.59 -1.15 -0.03
C TYR A 148 20.09 -2.53 -0.51
N CYS A 149 18.79 -2.81 -0.37
CA CYS A 149 18.21 -4.07 -0.81
C CYS A 149 18.34 -4.28 -2.33
N VAL A 150 18.12 -3.24 -3.15
CA VAL A 150 18.34 -3.29 -4.61
C VAL A 150 19.80 -3.62 -4.93
N TRP A 151 20.74 -2.91 -4.32
CA TRP A 151 22.17 -3.10 -4.58
C TRP A 151 22.67 -4.46 -4.09
N ARG A 152 22.19 -4.91 -2.93
CA ARG A 152 22.45 -6.26 -2.40
C ARG A 152 21.99 -7.34 -3.39
N ASN A 153 20.77 -7.19 -3.93
CA ASN A 153 20.22 -8.13 -4.90
C ASN A 153 21.05 -8.13 -6.19
N ASN A 154 21.42 -6.95 -6.69
CA ASN A 154 22.31 -6.84 -7.86
C ASN A 154 23.65 -7.52 -7.63
N ALA A 155 24.25 -7.34 -6.44
CA ALA A 155 25.52 -8.00 -6.09
C ALA A 155 25.37 -9.52 -6.04
N ASN A 156 24.30 -10.04 -5.41
CA ASN A 156 24.05 -11.48 -5.32
C ASN A 156 23.79 -12.13 -6.68
N ASN A 157 23.14 -11.40 -7.59
CA ASN A 157 22.81 -11.87 -8.94
C ASN A 157 23.92 -11.62 -9.97
N GLY A 158 25.01 -10.93 -9.60
CA GLY A 158 26.06 -10.54 -10.52
C GLY A 158 25.57 -9.59 -11.62
N THR A 159 24.59 -8.76 -11.31
CA THR A 159 24.00 -7.81 -12.25
C THR A 159 24.99 -6.69 -12.57
N VAL A 160 25.00 -6.27 -13.84
CA VAL A 160 25.67 -5.05 -14.30
C VAL A 160 24.59 -4.09 -14.76
N ALA A 161 24.58 -2.87 -14.20
CA ALA A 161 23.60 -1.85 -14.58
C ALA A 161 23.85 -1.35 -16.02
N GLU A 162 22.85 -0.70 -16.61
CA GLU A 162 22.93 -0.16 -17.98
C GLU A 162 24.05 0.85 -18.17
N ASP A 163 24.40 1.60 -17.12
CA ASP A 163 25.51 2.56 -17.09
C ASP A 163 26.89 1.92 -16.87
N GLY A 164 26.94 0.58 -16.76
CA GLY A 164 28.15 -0.20 -16.53
C GLY A 164 28.54 -0.34 -15.05
N THR A 165 27.73 0.14 -14.11
CA THR A 165 27.98 -0.04 -12.67
C THR A 165 27.91 -1.53 -12.30
N THR A 166 28.90 -2.01 -11.56
CA THR A 166 28.96 -3.36 -11.00
C THR A 166 28.80 -3.33 -9.49
N TYR A 167 28.30 -4.44 -8.94
CA TYR A 167 27.99 -4.58 -7.53
C TYR A 167 28.71 -5.78 -6.94
N THR A 168 29.28 -5.62 -5.76
CA THR A 168 29.82 -6.72 -4.96
C THR A 168 29.36 -6.60 -3.52
N ILE A 169 29.31 -7.73 -2.79
CA ILE A 169 28.92 -7.76 -1.38
C ILE A 169 29.95 -8.54 -0.59
N ASP A 170 30.35 -8.05 0.57
CA ASP A 170 31.27 -8.72 1.47
C ASP A 170 30.54 -9.57 2.54
N ALA A 171 31.32 -10.28 3.35
CA ALA A 171 30.78 -11.13 4.41
C ALA A 171 30.07 -10.34 5.54
N ALA A 172 30.30 -9.04 5.65
CA ALA A 172 29.63 -8.15 6.60
C ALA A 172 28.31 -7.58 6.03
N GLY A 173 27.99 -7.89 4.76
CA GLY A 173 26.82 -7.36 4.06
C GLY A 173 27.05 -5.96 3.46
N THR A 174 28.28 -5.44 3.47
CA THR A 174 28.59 -4.16 2.82
C THR A 174 28.55 -4.32 1.31
N VAL A 175 27.72 -3.54 0.63
CA VAL A 175 27.69 -3.51 -0.83
C VAL A 175 28.64 -2.44 -1.34
N THR A 176 29.43 -2.81 -2.35
CA THR A 176 30.33 -1.91 -3.07
C THR A 176 29.84 -1.77 -4.51
N LEU A 177 29.59 -0.53 -4.92
CA LEU A 177 29.25 -0.15 -6.28
C LEU A 177 30.52 0.37 -6.95
N THR A 178 30.84 -0.15 -8.12
CA THR A 178 31.94 0.36 -8.96
C THR A 178 31.36 0.84 -10.27
N ALA A 179 31.37 2.15 -10.47
CA ALA A 179 30.87 2.77 -11.70
C ALA A 179 31.84 2.53 -12.88
N ALA A 180 31.37 2.75 -14.11
CA ALA A 180 32.17 2.55 -15.32
C ALA A 180 33.45 3.44 -15.39
N ASP A 181 33.44 4.60 -14.72
CA ASP A 181 34.61 5.49 -14.62
C ASP A 181 35.61 5.07 -13.52
N GLY A 182 35.32 3.98 -12.81
CA GLY A 182 36.12 3.44 -11.72
C GLY A 182 35.84 4.10 -10.35
N SER A 183 34.87 5.00 -10.24
CA SER A 183 34.47 5.53 -8.93
C SER A 183 33.81 4.46 -8.09
N ILE A 184 34.06 4.50 -6.76
CA ILE A 184 33.62 3.48 -5.81
C ILE A 184 32.73 4.15 -4.76
N THR A 185 31.57 3.54 -4.54
CA THR A 185 30.65 3.86 -3.44
C THR A 185 30.42 2.62 -2.60
N THR A 186 30.48 2.74 -1.28
CA THR A 186 30.20 1.65 -0.35
C THR A 186 28.96 1.95 0.47
N CYS A 187 28.10 0.95 0.64
CA CYS A 187 26.90 1.04 1.48
C CYS A 187 26.97 -0.09 2.52
N PRO A 188 27.07 0.24 3.82
CA PRO A 188 26.97 -0.76 4.89
C PRO A 188 25.63 -1.47 4.85
N ALA A 189 25.53 -2.64 5.48
CA ALA A 189 24.25 -3.32 5.66
C ALA A 189 23.25 -2.42 6.37
N VAL A 190 22.08 -2.29 5.78
CA VAL A 190 20.95 -1.56 6.37
C VAL A 190 19.87 -2.57 6.74
N ASP A 191 19.51 -2.61 8.03
CA ASP A 191 18.42 -3.44 8.54
C ASP A 191 17.10 -2.67 8.47
N PHE A 192 15.97 -3.39 8.32
CA PHE A 192 14.65 -2.78 8.27
C PHE A 192 14.31 -1.97 9.53
N SER A 193 14.89 -2.31 10.67
CA SER A 193 14.74 -1.52 11.92
C SER A 193 15.24 -0.08 11.83
N ALA A 194 16.00 0.27 10.77
CA ALA A 194 16.39 1.64 10.48
C ALA A 194 15.28 2.45 9.78
N VAL A 195 14.23 1.78 9.29
CA VAL A 195 13.08 2.44 8.67
C VAL A 195 12.19 3.03 9.77
N GLY A 196 11.77 4.25 9.58
CA GLY A 196 10.99 5.03 10.55
C GLY A 196 9.53 4.58 10.69
N VAL A 197 9.30 3.27 10.84
CA VAL A 197 8.01 2.69 11.20
C VAL A 197 8.22 1.71 12.35
N ALA A 198 7.38 1.79 13.38
CA ALA A 198 7.49 0.86 14.51
C ALA A 198 6.14 0.60 15.20
N ALA A 199 5.90 -0.65 15.56
CA ALA A 199 4.88 -1.03 16.52
C ALA A 199 5.48 -0.86 17.93
N VAL A 200 4.99 0.14 18.66
CA VAL A 200 5.40 0.38 20.07
C VAL A 200 4.77 -0.67 20.97
N ASP A 201 3.52 -1.00 20.67
CA ASP A 201 2.74 -2.09 21.25
C ASP A 201 1.69 -2.55 20.23
N GLU A 202 0.76 -3.43 20.62
CA GLU A 202 -0.27 -3.97 19.71
C GLU A 202 -1.16 -2.87 19.09
N HIS A 203 -1.38 -1.76 19.80
CA HIS A 203 -2.30 -0.69 19.40
C HIS A 203 -1.62 0.66 19.17
N THR A 204 -0.30 0.73 19.24
CA THR A 204 0.44 1.98 19.07
C THR A 204 1.46 1.84 17.93
N LEU A 205 1.19 2.54 16.84
CA LEU A 205 2.04 2.61 15.64
C LEU A 205 2.70 3.97 15.54
N THR A 206 3.98 4.02 15.19
CA THR A 206 4.68 5.27 14.91
C THR A 206 5.23 5.30 13.49
N TYR A 207 5.21 6.51 12.90
CA TYR A 207 5.93 6.85 11.68
C TYR A 207 6.83 8.04 11.92
N THR A 208 8.13 7.88 11.74
CA THR A 208 9.12 8.97 11.75
C THR A 208 9.39 9.38 10.31
N LEU A 209 9.32 10.68 10.02
CA LEU A 209 9.47 11.23 8.68
C LEU A 209 10.86 11.83 8.46
N ASN A 210 11.27 11.96 7.19
CA ASN A 210 12.50 12.65 6.82
C ASN A 210 12.42 14.17 7.05
N TYR A 211 11.22 14.74 7.02
CA TYR A 211 10.93 16.17 7.19
C TYR A 211 9.46 16.37 7.57
N ASP A 212 9.14 17.57 8.05
CA ASP A 212 7.74 17.94 8.30
C ASP A 212 6.97 17.99 6.98
N PHE A 213 6.05 17.02 6.82
CA PHE A 213 5.20 16.89 5.65
C PHE A 213 3.72 16.98 6.04
N PRO A 214 3.08 18.16 5.87
CA PRO A 214 1.68 18.36 6.26
C PRO A 214 0.68 17.47 5.52
N GLY A 215 1.07 16.91 4.36
CA GLY A 215 0.25 16.00 3.56
C GLY A 215 0.30 14.53 4.02
N PHE A 216 1.07 14.18 5.05
CA PHE A 216 1.31 12.78 5.41
C PHE A 216 0.02 12.02 5.72
N LEU A 217 -0.90 12.60 6.50
CA LEU A 217 -2.19 11.96 6.78
C LEU A 217 -2.98 11.64 5.51
N SER A 218 -2.83 12.43 4.45
CA SER A 218 -3.47 12.14 3.16
C SER A 218 -2.83 10.96 2.44
N LEU A 219 -1.51 10.75 2.61
CA LEU A 219 -0.81 9.59 2.05
C LEU A 219 -1.28 8.27 2.69
N LEU A 220 -1.69 8.30 3.96
CA LEU A 220 -2.14 7.11 4.69
C LEU A 220 -3.43 6.49 4.15
N ASN A 221 -4.08 7.15 3.19
CA ASN A 221 -5.23 6.60 2.46
C ASN A 221 -4.83 5.82 1.19
N TYR A 222 -3.53 5.67 0.93
CA TYR A 222 -3.03 4.91 -0.22
C TYR A 222 -2.57 3.52 0.22
N ALA A 223 -2.76 2.54 -0.64
CA ALA A 223 -2.46 1.14 -0.42
C ALA A 223 -1.06 0.85 0.17
N PRO A 224 0.02 1.59 -0.14
CA PRO A 224 1.32 1.40 0.51
C PRO A 224 1.34 1.55 2.03
N PHE A 225 0.31 2.16 2.61
CA PHE A 225 0.19 2.37 4.05
C PHE A 225 -0.94 1.54 4.67
N GLU A 226 -1.57 0.64 3.90
CA GLU A 226 -2.53 -0.32 4.42
C GLU A 226 -1.82 -1.45 5.18
N PRO A 227 -2.43 -2.00 6.25
CA PRO A 227 -1.88 -3.14 6.95
C PRO A 227 -2.04 -4.43 6.15
N ALA A 228 -1.30 -5.46 6.51
CA ALA A 228 -1.50 -6.80 5.99
C ALA A 228 -1.37 -7.84 7.10
N TYR A 229 -2.19 -8.89 7.05
CA TYR A 229 -2.15 -9.95 8.05
C TYR A 229 -0.78 -10.64 8.05
N GLY A 230 0.02 -10.35 9.07
CA GLY A 230 1.41 -10.77 9.17
C GLY A 230 1.63 -12.28 8.99
N PRO A 231 0.82 -13.17 9.63
CA PRO A 231 0.94 -14.61 9.41
C PRO A 231 0.75 -15.03 7.94
N MET A 232 -0.16 -14.39 7.21
CA MET A 232 -0.39 -14.68 5.79
C MET A 232 0.77 -14.17 4.92
N LEU A 233 1.33 -12.99 5.22
CA LEU A 233 2.54 -12.50 4.54
C LEU A 233 3.72 -13.46 4.74
N ALA A 234 3.92 -13.95 5.97
CA ALA A 234 5.00 -14.86 6.30
C ALA A 234 4.85 -16.24 5.63
N GLU A 235 3.62 -16.73 5.48
CA GLU A 235 3.32 -18.03 4.86
C GLU A 235 3.43 -17.97 3.34
N LEU A 236 2.87 -16.93 2.70
CA LEU A 236 2.71 -16.85 1.25
C LEU A 236 3.87 -16.13 0.56
N GLY A 237 4.57 -15.22 1.22
CA GLY A 237 5.68 -14.46 0.65
C GLY A 237 5.31 -13.81 -0.70
N ASP A 238 5.98 -14.20 -1.78
CA ASP A 238 5.74 -13.71 -3.14
C ASP A 238 4.36 -14.12 -3.71
N GLN A 239 3.68 -15.09 -3.09
CA GLN A 239 2.33 -15.53 -3.47
C GLN A 239 1.23 -14.77 -2.73
N PHE A 240 1.56 -13.80 -1.88
CA PHE A 240 0.57 -13.01 -1.16
C PHE A 240 -0.43 -12.35 -2.13
N CYS A 241 -1.71 -12.72 -2.02
CA CYS A 241 -2.81 -12.19 -2.84
C CYS A 241 -2.58 -12.25 -4.37
N THR A 242 -1.70 -13.13 -4.86
CA THR A 242 -1.43 -13.26 -6.30
C THR A 242 -2.33 -14.27 -7.00
N SER A 243 -2.92 -15.23 -6.28
CA SER A 243 -3.86 -16.20 -6.82
C SER A 243 -5.23 -16.12 -6.14
N ALA A 244 -6.25 -16.58 -6.85
CA ALA A 244 -7.61 -16.69 -6.34
C ALA A 244 -7.90 -18.10 -5.76
N GLU A 245 -6.88 -18.90 -5.52
CA GLU A 245 -6.99 -20.27 -4.98
C GLU A 245 -6.80 -20.26 -3.47
#